data_e949eb6cd0c4e9a013b8374439ac5e37
#
_entry.id   e949eb6cd0c4e9a013b8374439ac5e37
#
_cell.length_a   1.000
_cell.length_b   1.000
_cell.length_c   1.000
_cell.angle_alpha   90.00
_cell.angle_beta   90.00
_cell.angle_gamma   90.00
#
_symmetry.space_group_name_H-M   'P 1'
#
loop_
_entity.id
_entity.type
_entity.pdbx_description
1 polymer ?
#
loop_
_entity_poly.entity_id
_entity_poly.type
_entity_poly.pdbx_seq_one_letter_code
_entity_poly.pdbx_strand_id
1 'polypeptide(L)'
;MKRVIYYGRESLRTMIIWKILASIIGPAIFWLAYFYYKDRKQREPLVNLLAAYLEGFIFGFLCFLTYKQLPLIGLPAGFNQVLAKGDGRQILFYSMVVVGPLEEFFKLLPFVFFILKSCDLDEPADGVVYAASIAIGFASFENLGYLPLMTGLAFFGRALASPLTHAIFSSIWGYSIVRAKVKGKSMILAGFLSLIIAAATHGFFNVLTVSDTFRIYSAVLILILWLILIYLLEKS
;
A
#
# COMPACT_ATOMS: atom_id res chain seq x y z
N MET A 1 38.08 21.69 -14.47
CA MET A 1 36.61 21.77 -14.63
C MET A 1 35.95 20.43 -14.93
N LYS A 2 36.37 19.61 -15.90
CA LYS A 2 35.76 18.29 -16.21
C LYS A 2 35.79 17.27 -15.06
N ARG A 3 36.87 17.19 -14.24
CA ARG A 3 36.95 16.28 -13.07
C ARG A 3 35.93 16.60 -11.96
N VAL A 4 35.68 17.85 -11.66
CA VAL A 4 34.72 18.25 -10.61
C VAL A 4 33.29 17.89 -10.99
N ILE A 5 32.91 18.02 -12.28
CA ILE A 5 31.61 17.62 -12.81
C ILE A 5 31.43 16.10 -12.79
N TYR A 6 32.50 15.34 -13.00
CA TYR A 6 32.47 13.87 -12.98
C TYR A 6 32.23 13.33 -11.56
N TYR A 7 32.95 13.82 -10.55
CA TYR A 7 32.76 13.47 -9.14
C TYR A 7 31.36 13.82 -8.62
N GLY A 8 30.81 14.97 -9.05
CA GLY A 8 29.44 15.35 -8.68
C GLY A 8 28.37 14.41 -9.25
N ARG A 9 28.56 13.91 -10.47
CA ARG A 9 27.63 12.95 -11.10
C ARG A 9 27.70 11.55 -10.48
N GLU A 10 28.87 11.06 -10.12
CA GLU A 10 29.05 9.78 -9.43
C GLU A 10 28.44 9.81 -8.02
N SER A 11 28.64 10.88 -7.26
CA SER A 11 28.05 11.04 -5.94
C SER A 11 26.52 11.11 -6.00
N LEU A 12 25.97 11.79 -7.00
CA LEU A 12 24.52 11.88 -7.21
C LEU A 12 23.91 10.51 -7.59
N ARG A 13 24.54 9.76 -8.50
CA ARG A 13 24.11 8.41 -8.87
C ARG A 13 24.12 7.47 -7.66
N THR A 14 25.20 7.46 -6.90
CA THR A 14 25.34 6.66 -5.69
C THR A 14 24.26 7.00 -4.68
N MET A 15 23.99 8.28 -4.44
CA MET A 15 22.94 8.74 -3.55
C MET A 15 21.55 8.27 -4.00
N ILE A 16 21.23 8.34 -5.30
CA ILE A 16 19.94 7.87 -5.85
C ILE A 16 19.80 6.36 -5.66
N ILE A 17 20.85 5.57 -5.96
CA ILE A 17 20.82 4.12 -5.76
C ILE A 17 20.55 3.78 -4.30
N TRP A 18 21.26 4.41 -3.35
CA TRP A 18 21.03 4.18 -1.92
C TRP A 18 19.61 4.57 -1.47
N LYS A 19 19.05 5.66 -2.01
CA LYS A 19 17.67 6.03 -1.73
C LYS A 19 16.69 4.97 -2.25
N ILE A 20 16.87 4.43 -3.45
CA ILE A 20 16.04 3.36 -4.01
C ILE A 20 16.16 2.09 -3.16
N LEU A 21 17.37 1.67 -2.84
CA LEU A 21 17.59 0.49 -1.99
C LEU A 21 16.92 0.64 -0.63
N ALA A 22 17.07 1.78 0.01
CA ALA A 22 16.55 2.03 1.36
C ALA A 22 15.03 2.24 1.40
N SER A 23 14.41 2.77 0.33
CA SER A 23 12.99 3.13 0.35
C SER A 23 12.07 2.14 -0.37
N ILE A 24 12.62 1.29 -1.22
CA ILE A 24 11.85 0.35 -2.03
C ILE A 24 12.26 -1.07 -1.72
N ILE A 25 13.53 -1.41 -2.02
CA ILE A 25 13.98 -2.81 -1.95
C ILE A 25 14.06 -3.30 -0.51
N GLY A 26 14.66 -2.54 0.39
CA GLY A 26 14.80 -2.93 1.79
C GLY A 26 13.45 -3.14 2.49
N PRO A 27 12.54 -2.16 2.47
CA PRO A 27 11.20 -2.31 3.04
C PRO A 27 10.37 -3.41 2.38
N ALA A 28 10.46 -3.57 1.04
CA ALA A 28 9.77 -4.64 0.33
C ALA A 28 10.23 -6.02 0.80
N ILE A 29 11.54 -6.27 0.83
CA ILE A 29 12.10 -7.53 1.33
C ILE A 29 11.69 -7.78 2.78
N PHE A 30 11.79 -6.76 3.64
CA PHE A 30 11.45 -6.88 5.06
C PHE A 30 9.98 -7.27 5.26
N TRP A 31 9.05 -6.55 4.62
CA TRP A 31 7.62 -6.81 4.83
C TRP A 31 7.13 -8.06 4.10
N LEU A 32 7.63 -8.37 2.90
CA LEU A 32 7.32 -9.64 2.23
C LEU A 32 7.82 -10.84 3.07
N ALA A 33 9.03 -10.75 3.60
CA ALA A 33 9.56 -11.80 4.48
C ALA A 33 8.73 -11.91 5.78
N TYR A 34 8.28 -10.79 6.35
CA TYR A 34 7.42 -10.79 7.53
C TYR A 34 6.09 -11.53 7.26
N PHE A 35 5.37 -11.18 6.18
CA PHE A 35 4.10 -11.83 5.86
C PHE A 35 4.30 -13.29 5.47
N TYR A 36 5.31 -13.62 4.68
CA TYR A 36 5.69 -14.99 4.36
C TYR A 36 6.01 -15.83 5.61
N TYR A 37 6.68 -15.24 6.60
CA TYR A 37 6.99 -15.93 7.85
C TYR A 37 5.74 -16.09 8.74
N LYS A 38 4.81 -15.15 8.70
CA LYS A 38 3.54 -15.24 9.45
C LYS A 38 2.58 -16.28 8.88
N ASP A 39 2.70 -16.60 7.61
CA ASP A 39 2.02 -17.69 6.93
C ASP A 39 2.71 -19.04 7.29
N ARG A 40 2.34 -19.58 8.46
CA ARG A 40 3.08 -20.72 9.05
C ARG A 40 2.50 -22.07 8.71
N LYS A 41 1.18 -22.17 8.50
CA LYS A 41 0.49 -23.44 8.39
C LYS A 41 0.64 -24.06 7.00
N GLN A 42 0.31 -23.31 5.97
CA GLN A 42 0.44 -23.71 4.57
C GLN A 42 1.03 -22.56 3.78
N ARG A 43 2.36 -22.45 3.79
CA ARG A 43 3.05 -21.32 3.16
C ARG A 43 2.79 -21.25 1.67
N GLU A 44 2.37 -20.10 1.23
CA GLU A 44 2.22 -19.78 -0.17
C GLU A 44 3.56 -19.81 -0.93
N PRO A 45 3.59 -20.28 -2.19
CA PRO A 45 4.82 -20.28 -2.98
C PRO A 45 5.41 -18.87 -3.09
N LEU A 46 6.69 -18.72 -2.74
CA LEU A 46 7.37 -17.42 -2.79
C LEU A 46 7.29 -16.76 -4.18
N VAL A 47 7.30 -17.56 -5.24
CA VAL A 47 7.17 -17.05 -6.62
C VAL A 47 5.83 -16.35 -6.84
N ASN A 48 4.74 -16.86 -6.25
CA ASN A 48 3.42 -16.25 -6.35
C ASN A 48 3.35 -14.93 -5.58
N LEU A 49 3.99 -14.86 -4.40
CA LEU A 49 4.07 -13.61 -3.63
C LEU A 49 4.89 -12.54 -4.34
N LEU A 50 5.99 -12.94 -5.00
CA LEU A 50 6.79 -12.03 -5.82
C LEU A 50 6.01 -11.57 -7.06
N ALA A 51 5.23 -12.45 -7.69
CA ALA A 51 4.33 -12.07 -8.78
C ALA A 51 3.27 -11.05 -8.29
N ALA A 52 2.60 -11.33 -7.17
CA ALA A 52 1.64 -10.42 -6.55
C ALA A 52 2.26 -9.05 -6.22
N TYR A 53 3.49 -9.03 -5.70
CA TYR A 53 4.23 -7.79 -5.49
C TYR A 53 4.44 -7.00 -6.80
N LEU A 54 4.87 -7.66 -7.87
CA LEU A 54 5.09 -7.02 -9.17
C LEU A 54 3.79 -6.51 -9.78
N GLU A 55 2.71 -7.27 -9.65
CA GLU A 55 1.37 -6.83 -10.04
C GLU A 55 0.95 -5.58 -9.28
N GLY A 56 1.14 -5.56 -7.96
CA GLY A 56 0.88 -4.39 -7.13
C GLY A 56 1.68 -3.16 -7.59
N PHE A 57 2.95 -3.33 -7.92
CA PHE A 57 3.78 -2.25 -8.45
C PHE A 57 3.26 -1.71 -9.79
N ILE A 58 2.86 -2.59 -10.72
CA ILE A 58 2.28 -2.21 -12.01
C ILE A 58 0.95 -1.47 -11.81
N PHE A 59 0.08 -1.98 -10.93
CA PHE A 59 -1.21 -1.34 -10.64
C PHE A 59 -1.05 -0.02 -9.89
N GLY A 60 0.01 0.17 -9.13
CA GLY A 60 0.42 1.47 -8.59
C GLY A 60 0.72 2.49 -9.69
N PHE A 61 1.44 2.06 -10.73
CA PHE A 61 1.66 2.90 -11.93
C PHE A 61 0.36 3.23 -12.66
N LEU A 62 -0.53 2.25 -12.85
CA LEU A 62 -1.84 2.50 -13.49
C LEU A 62 -2.71 3.45 -12.67
N CYS A 63 -2.71 3.32 -11.35
CA CYS A 63 -3.37 4.25 -10.44
C CYS A 63 -2.81 5.68 -10.59
N PHE A 64 -1.49 5.81 -10.65
CA PHE A 64 -0.85 7.10 -10.92
C PHE A 64 -1.29 7.71 -12.25
N LEU A 65 -1.39 6.93 -13.33
CA LEU A 65 -1.92 7.42 -14.61
C LEU A 65 -3.37 7.89 -14.48
N THR A 66 -4.18 7.20 -13.68
CA THR A 66 -5.57 7.60 -13.40
C THR A 66 -5.62 8.93 -12.64
N TYR A 67 -4.77 9.13 -11.64
CA TYR A 67 -4.64 10.43 -10.96
C TYR A 67 -4.37 11.59 -11.95
N LYS A 68 -3.57 11.36 -12.99
CA LYS A 68 -3.28 12.37 -14.01
C LYS A 68 -4.49 12.74 -14.88
N GLN A 69 -5.53 11.90 -14.92
CA GLN A 69 -6.77 12.16 -15.66
C GLN A 69 -7.84 12.87 -14.82
N LEU A 70 -7.72 12.89 -13.47
CA LEU A 70 -8.71 13.50 -12.59
C LEU A 70 -9.00 15.00 -12.89
N PRO A 71 -8.05 15.82 -13.39
CA PRO A 71 -8.34 17.18 -13.81
C PRO A 71 -9.39 17.29 -14.90
N LEU A 72 -9.59 16.28 -15.73
CA LEU A 72 -10.65 16.26 -16.77
C LEU A 72 -12.06 16.31 -16.17
N ILE A 73 -12.21 15.89 -14.92
CA ILE A 73 -13.48 15.92 -14.17
C ILE A 73 -13.46 16.94 -13.03
N GLY A 74 -12.53 17.91 -13.07
CA GLY A 74 -12.44 19.01 -12.10
C GLY A 74 -11.81 18.65 -10.74
N LEU A 75 -11.18 17.46 -10.62
CA LEU A 75 -10.47 17.05 -9.40
C LEU A 75 -8.96 17.27 -9.52
N PRO A 76 -8.24 17.52 -8.40
CA PRO A 76 -6.78 17.62 -8.41
C PRO A 76 -6.10 16.34 -8.91
N ALA A 77 -4.97 16.50 -9.63
CA ALA A 77 -4.20 15.37 -10.18
C ALA A 77 -3.38 14.58 -9.13
N GLY A 78 -3.60 14.79 -7.86
CA GLY A 78 -2.93 14.08 -6.77
C GLY A 78 -3.04 14.80 -5.43
N PHE A 79 -2.80 14.05 -4.36
CA PHE A 79 -2.98 14.51 -2.99
C PHE A 79 -2.09 15.71 -2.63
N ASN A 80 -0.85 15.76 -3.16
CA ASN A 80 0.07 16.89 -2.91
C ASN A 80 -0.49 18.23 -3.38
N GLN A 81 -1.31 18.26 -4.44
CA GLN A 81 -1.96 19.51 -4.90
C GLN A 81 -3.05 19.97 -3.93
N VAL A 82 -3.73 19.03 -3.27
CA VAL A 82 -4.73 19.33 -2.25
C VAL A 82 -4.06 19.85 -0.98
N LEU A 83 -2.98 19.20 -0.56
CA LEU A 83 -2.19 19.61 0.61
C LEU A 83 -1.62 21.03 0.45
N ALA A 84 -1.14 21.38 -0.75
CA ALA A 84 -0.59 22.70 -1.02
C ALA A 84 -1.61 23.83 -0.86
N LYS A 85 -2.92 23.55 -0.96
CA LYS A 85 -3.99 24.55 -0.74
C LYS A 85 -4.32 24.75 0.74
N GLY A 86 -3.99 23.80 1.61
CA GLY A 86 -4.20 23.87 3.06
C GLY A 86 -5.66 23.83 3.52
N ASP A 87 -6.63 23.54 2.63
CA ASP A 87 -8.07 23.45 2.98
C ASP A 87 -8.40 22.10 3.59
N GLY A 88 -8.69 22.09 4.89
CA GLY A 88 -9.02 20.85 5.64
C GLY A 88 -10.26 20.12 5.12
N ARG A 89 -11.26 20.82 4.58
CA ARG A 89 -12.45 20.18 3.98
C ARG A 89 -12.09 19.47 2.67
N GLN A 90 -11.27 20.10 1.85
CA GLN A 90 -10.77 19.48 0.61
C GLN A 90 -9.85 18.29 0.92
N ILE A 91 -9.01 18.38 1.94
CA ILE A 91 -8.14 17.28 2.40
C ILE A 91 -9.02 16.09 2.83
N LEU A 92 -10.02 16.33 3.67
CA LEU A 92 -10.95 15.29 4.13
C LEU A 92 -11.69 14.64 2.94
N PHE A 93 -12.32 15.45 2.09
CA PHE A 93 -13.04 14.95 0.92
C PHE A 93 -12.13 14.12 0.01
N TYR A 94 -10.98 14.68 -0.36
CA TYR A 94 -10.09 14.03 -1.31
C TYR A 94 -9.51 12.73 -0.74
N SER A 95 -9.15 12.70 0.54
CA SER A 95 -8.66 11.48 1.20
C SER A 95 -9.72 10.39 1.26
N MET A 96 -10.95 10.74 1.66
CA MET A 96 -12.02 9.76 1.91
C MET A 96 -12.72 9.30 0.62
N VAL A 97 -12.87 10.19 -0.37
CA VAL A 97 -13.68 9.91 -1.56
C VAL A 97 -12.81 9.61 -2.79
N VAL A 98 -11.57 10.06 -2.81
CA VAL A 98 -10.68 9.85 -3.97
C VAL A 98 -9.54 8.90 -3.61
N VAL A 99 -8.66 9.27 -2.68
CA VAL A 99 -7.42 8.51 -2.43
C VAL A 99 -7.73 7.11 -1.93
N GLY A 100 -8.43 6.99 -0.79
CA GLY A 100 -8.74 5.68 -0.21
C GLY A 100 -9.44 4.73 -1.19
N PRO A 101 -10.59 5.14 -1.79
CA PRO A 101 -11.31 4.30 -2.76
C PRO A 101 -10.51 3.95 -4.00
N LEU A 102 -9.83 4.91 -4.60
CA LEU A 102 -9.08 4.69 -5.85
C LEU A 102 -7.92 3.72 -5.63
N GLU A 103 -7.11 3.94 -4.60
CA GLU A 103 -5.94 3.11 -4.34
C GLU A 103 -6.31 1.70 -3.89
N GLU A 104 -7.30 1.54 -3.00
CA GLU A 104 -7.73 0.19 -2.59
C GLU A 104 -8.41 -0.55 -3.74
N PHE A 105 -9.13 0.16 -4.62
CA PHE A 105 -9.69 -0.45 -5.84
C PHE A 105 -8.57 -0.95 -6.77
N PHE A 106 -7.55 -0.13 -7.04
CA PHE A 106 -6.44 -0.56 -7.90
C PHE A 106 -5.63 -1.72 -7.32
N LYS A 107 -5.51 -1.82 -5.99
CA LYS A 107 -4.88 -2.97 -5.33
C LYS A 107 -5.75 -4.23 -5.36
N LEU A 108 -7.08 -4.07 -5.32
CA LEU A 108 -8.01 -5.19 -5.41
C LEU A 108 -8.03 -5.82 -6.83
N LEU A 109 -7.84 -5.02 -7.89
CA LEU A 109 -7.90 -5.51 -9.28
C LEU A 109 -6.96 -6.70 -9.55
N PRO A 110 -5.64 -6.64 -9.27
CA PRO A 110 -4.77 -7.79 -9.50
C PRO A 110 -5.17 -8.99 -8.65
N PHE A 111 -5.64 -8.80 -7.42
CA PHE A 111 -6.14 -9.88 -6.60
C PHE A 111 -7.31 -10.63 -7.26
N VAL A 112 -8.27 -9.89 -7.80
CA VAL A 112 -9.44 -10.47 -8.48
C VAL A 112 -9.07 -11.12 -9.82
N PHE A 113 -8.21 -10.48 -10.61
CA PHE A 113 -7.91 -10.95 -11.96
C PHE A 113 -6.90 -12.10 -12.01
N PHE A 114 -5.94 -12.11 -11.10
CA PHE A 114 -4.85 -13.07 -11.11
C PHE A 114 -4.91 -14.02 -9.90
N ILE A 115 -4.91 -13.51 -8.67
CA ILE A 115 -4.77 -14.35 -7.47
C ILE A 115 -5.97 -15.29 -7.31
N LEU A 116 -7.21 -14.79 -7.39
CA LEU A 116 -8.41 -15.64 -7.26
C LEU A 116 -8.52 -16.76 -8.31
N LYS A 117 -7.81 -16.63 -9.44
CA LYS A 117 -7.87 -17.60 -10.54
C LYS A 117 -6.72 -18.59 -10.56
N SER A 118 -5.56 -18.19 -10.03
CA SER A 118 -4.29 -18.89 -10.24
C SER A 118 -3.71 -19.50 -8.98
N CYS A 119 -4.21 -19.11 -7.80
CA CYS A 119 -3.70 -19.57 -6.51
C CYS A 119 -4.72 -20.39 -5.77
N ASP A 120 -4.26 -21.43 -5.09
CA ASP A 120 -5.07 -22.17 -4.14
C ASP A 120 -5.23 -21.31 -2.87
N LEU A 121 -6.46 -20.86 -2.64
CA LEU A 121 -6.81 -20.05 -1.49
C LEU A 121 -7.70 -20.89 -0.60
N ASP A 122 -7.14 -21.60 0.35
CA ASP A 122 -7.82 -22.57 1.20
C ASP A 122 -7.95 -22.13 2.66
N GLU A 123 -7.20 -21.11 3.06
CA GLU A 123 -7.37 -20.47 4.36
C GLU A 123 -7.41 -18.93 4.25
N PRO A 124 -8.10 -18.23 5.20
CA PRO A 124 -8.21 -16.77 5.15
C PRO A 124 -6.86 -16.03 5.23
N ALA A 125 -5.82 -16.66 5.77
CA ALA A 125 -4.46 -16.14 5.83
C ALA A 125 -3.87 -15.90 4.43
N ASP A 126 -4.16 -16.76 3.45
CA ASP A 126 -3.69 -16.63 2.06
C ASP A 126 -4.15 -15.29 1.49
N GLY A 127 -5.42 -14.94 1.73
CA GLY A 127 -5.98 -13.66 1.33
C GLY A 127 -5.22 -12.47 1.91
N VAL A 128 -4.77 -12.57 3.15
CA VAL A 128 -3.94 -11.53 3.79
C VAL A 128 -2.58 -11.45 3.14
N VAL A 129 -1.91 -12.58 2.94
CA VAL A 129 -0.52 -12.62 2.45
C VAL A 129 -0.43 -12.11 1.02
N TYR A 130 -1.37 -12.52 0.15
CA TYR A 130 -1.44 -12.00 -1.22
C TYR A 130 -1.83 -10.53 -1.28
N ALA A 131 -2.85 -10.10 -0.52
CA ALA A 131 -3.25 -8.70 -0.46
C ALA A 131 -2.12 -7.80 0.06
N ALA A 132 -1.40 -8.26 1.09
CA ALA A 132 -0.22 -7.57 1.61
C ALA A 132 0.89 -7.48 0.56
N SER A 133 1.17 -8.57 -0.18
CA SER A 133 2.20 -8.57 -1.22
C SER A 133 1.89 -7.56 -2.33
N ILE A 134 0.65 -7.52 -2.82
CA ILE A 134 0.16 -6.52 -3.77
C ILE A 134 0.33 -5.10 -3.22
N ALA A 135 -0.10 -4.88 -1.97
CA ALA A 135 -0.07 -3.57 -1.34
C ALA A 135 1.37 -3.07 -1.10
N ILE A 136 2.30 -3.95 -0.76
CA ILE A 136 3.73 -3.63 -0.62
C ILE A 136 4.30 -3.22 -1.99
N GLY A 137 3.93 -3.91 -3.06
CA GLY A 137 4.31 -3.55 -4.43
C GLY A 137 3.78 -2.17 -4.82
N PHE A 138 2.50 -1.91 -4.56
CA PHE A 138 1.86 -0.63 -4.80
C PHE A 138 2.55 0.52 -4.05
N ALA A 139 2.80 0.34 -2.74
CA ALA A 139 3.51 1.31 -1.91
C ALA A 139 4.96 1.54 -2.36
N SER A 140 5.62 0.52 -2.90
CA SER A 140 6.96 0.64 -3.49
C SER A 140 6.96 1.56 -4.70
N PHE A 141 5.95 1.45 -5.59
CA PHE A 141 5.77 2.39 -6.69
C PHE A 141 5.48 3.82 -6.18
N GLU A 142 4.57 3.97 -5.22
CA GLU A 142 4.24 5.27 -4.63
C GLU A 142 5.46 5.93 -4.00
N ASN A 143 6.31 5.18 -3.30
CA ASN A 143 7.53 5.67 -2.69
C ASN A 143 8.52 6.25 -3.71
N LEU A 144 8.54 5.79 -4.98
CA LEU A 144 9.33 6.42 -6.05
C LEU A 144 8.97 7.91 -6.23
N GLY A 145 7.68 8.24 -6.16
CA GLY A 145 7.19 9.61 -6.28
C GLY A 145 7.65 10.52 -5.13
N TYR A 146 7.93 9.95 -3.96
CA TYR A 146 8.38 10.71 -2.78
C TYR A 146 9.91 10.81 -2.63
N LEU A 147 10.69 10.05 -3.40
CA LEU A 147 12.17 10.07 -3.33
C LEU A 147 12.78 11.49 -3.44
N PRO A 148 12.29 12.38 -4.34
CA PRO A 148 12.84 13.73 -4.46
C PRO A 148 12.41 14.67 -3.33
N LEU A 149 11.30 14.37 -2.65
CA LEU A 149 10.59 15.29 -1.76
C LEU A 149 11.00 15.17 -0.29
N MET A 150 11.62 14.04 0.10
CA MET A 150 11.89 13.73 1.50
C MET A 150 13.37 13.42 1.76
N THR A 151 13.84 13.78 2.95
CA THR A 151 15.21 13.52 3.42
C THR A 151 15.23 13.12 4.91
N GLY A 152 16.35 12.57 5.37
CA GLY A 152 16.56 12.25 6.78
C GLY A 152 15.57 11.23 7.35
N LEU A 153 15.22 11.36 8.62
CA LEU A 153 14.36 10.42 9.35
C LEU A 153 12.95 10.32 8.76
N ALA A 154 12.40 11.41 8.22
CA ALA A 154 11.08 11.40 7.58
C ALA A 154 11.05 10.48 6.36
N PHE A 155 12.15 10.45 5.58
CA PHE A 155 12.30 9.55 4.45
C PHE A 155 12.31 8.08 4.89
N PHE A 156 13.13 7.71 5.89
CA PHE A 156 13.21 6.34 6.40
C PHE A 156 11.91 5.91 7.07
N GLY A 157 11.30 6.81 7.85
CA GLY A 157 10.01 6.55 8.50
C GLY A 157 8.93 6.22 7.47
N ARG A 158 8.79 7.03 6.41
CA ARG A 158 7.84 6.76 5.34
C ARG A 158 8.17 5.47 4.59
N ALA A 159 9.45 5.27 4.24
CA ALA A 159 9.89 4.11 3.48
C ALA A 159 9.51 2.78 4.16
N LEU A 160 9.59 2.72 5.48
CA LEU A 160 9.24 1.53 6.25
C LEU A 160 7.75 1.46 6.61
N ALA A 161 7.14 2.59 7.00
CA ALA A 161 5.76 2.61 7.47
C ALA A 161 4.74 2.49 6.33
N SER A 162 4.98 3.14 5.18
CA SER A 162 4.02 3.13 4.06
C SER A 162 3.68 1.71 3.57
N PRO A 163 4.62 0.79 3.27
CA PRO A 163 4.26 -0.55 2.84
C PRO A 163 3.46 -1.33 3.89
N LEU A 164 3.76 -1.14 5.19
CA LEU A 164 2.99 -1.76 6.27
C LEU A 164 1.55 -1.25 6.31
N THR A 165 1.35 0.06 6.24
CA THR A 165 0.01 0.66 6.32
C THR A 165 -0.86 0.22 5.15
N HIS A 166 -0.32 0.23 3.92
CA HIS A 166 -1.00 -0.29 2.74
C HIS A 166 -1.33 -1.78 2.87
N ALA A 167 -0.39 -2.60 3.36
CA ALA A 167 -0.62 -4.03 3.60
C ALA A 167 -1.76 -4.26 4.61
N ILE A 168 -1.81 -3.52 5.70
CA ILE A 168 -2.87 -3.62 6.72
C ILE A 168 -4.25 -3.28 6.11
N PHE A 169 -4.37 -2.19 5.36
CA PHE A 169 -5.65 -1.81 4.75
C PHE A 169 -6.13 -2.84 3.75
N SER A 170 -5.26 -3.28 2.86
CA SER A 170 -5.60 -4.26 1.83
C SER A 170 -5.89 -5.64 2.42
N SER A 171 -5.28 -6.01 3.55
CA SER A 171 -5.58 -7.26 4.26
C SER A 171 -7.04 -7.35 4.72
N ILE A 172 -7.74 -6.23 4.91
CA ILE A 172 -9.17 -6.21 5.28
C ILE A 172 -10.01 -6.92 4.20
N TRP A 173 -9.82 -6.57 2.93
CA TRP A 173 -10.56 -7.21 1.85
C TRP A 173 -9.96 -8.56 1.47
N GLY A 174 -8.64 -8.74 1.52
CA GLY A 174 -8.01 -10.03 1.24
C GLY A 174 -8.55 -11.13 2.16
N TYR A 175 -8.48 -10.92 3.48
CA TYR A 175 -9.03 -11.82 4.48
C TYR A 175 -10.53 -12.09 4.27
N SER A 176 -11.31 -11.04 4.03
CA SER A 176 -12.77 -11.14 3.94
C SER A 176 -13.22 -11.96 2.73
N ILE A 177 -12.57 -11.76 1.57
CA ILE A 177 -12.88 -12.47 0.32
C ILE A 177 -12.58 -13.96 0.47
N VAL A 178 -11.35 -14.31 0.92
CA VAL A 178 -10.96 -15.72 1.05
C VAL A 178 -11.75 -16.42 2.15
N ARG A 179 -12.01 -15.75 3.27
CA ARG A 179 -12.92 -16.29 4.31
C ARG A 179 -14.32 -16.56 3.76
N ALA A 180 -14.84 -15.72 2.88
CA ALA A 180 -16.12 -15.96 2.23
C ALA A 180 -16.04 -17.18 1.30
N LYS A 181 -14.97 -17.30 0.50
CA LYS A 181 -14.71 -18.47 -0.36
C LYS A 181 -14.71 -19.77 0.45
N VAL A 182 -13.89 -19.85 1.49
CA VAL A 182 -13.75 -21.05 2.36
C VAL A 182 -15.07 -21.43 3.04
N LYS A 183 -15.92 -20.42 3.38
CA LYS A 183 -17.22 -20.64 4.01
C LYS A 183 -18.38 -20.83 3.03
N GLY A 184 -18.13 -20.92 1.73
CA GLY A 184 -19.16 -21.04 0.70
C GLY A 184 -20.11 -19.83 0.63
N LYS A 185 -19.63 -18.64 1.05
CA LYS A 185 -20.40 -17.39 1.02
C LYS A 185 -20.04 -16.55 -0.20
N SER A 186 -20.83 -15.49 -0.48
CA SER A 186 -20.59 -14.58 -1.59
C SER A 186 -19.28 -13.80 -1.42
N MET A 187 -18.27 -14.12 -2.23
CA MET A 187 -17.01 -13.36 -2.31
C MET A 187 -17.24 -11.94 -2.81
N ILE A 188 -18.21 -11.74 -3.72
CA ILE A 188 -18.53 -10.40 -4.28
C ILE A 188 -19.04 -9.48 -3.17
N LEU A 189 -20.01 -9.95 -2.38
CA LEU A 189 -20.56 -9.17 -1.28
C LEU A 189 -19.47 -8.88 -0.20
N ALA A 190 -18.70 -9.91 0.16
CA ALA A 190 -17.59 -9.77 1.11
C ALA A 190 -16.54 -8.77 0.62
N GLY A 191 -16.14 -8.89 -0.66
CA GLY A 191 -15.18 -7.99 -1.30
C GLY A 191 -15.68 -6.55 -1.34
N PHE A 192 -16.93 -6.33 -1.76
CA PHE A 192 -17.51 -4.99 -1.82
C PHE A 192 -17.57 -4.30 -0.46
N LEU A 193 -18.11 -4.99 0.57
CA LEU A 193 -18.21 -4.41 1.91
C LEU A 193 -16.85 -4.14 2.54
N SER A 194 -15.91 -5.09 2.40
CA SER A 194 -14.58 -4.93 2.97
C SER A 194 -13.72 -3.91 2.20
N LEU A 195 -13.94 -3.73 0.90
CA LEU A 195 -13.31 -2.66 0.12
C LEU A 195 -13.73 -1.28 0.63
N ILE A 196 -15.02 -1.08 0.93
CA ILE A 196 -15.51 0.18 1.52
C ILE A 196 -14.82 0.43 2.86
N ILE A 197 -14.71 -0.58 3.72
CA ILE A 197 -14.06 -0.44 5.02
C ILE A 197 -12.56 -0.12 4.83
N ALA A 198 -11.87 -0.84 3.97
CA ALA A 198 -10.44 -0.59 3.68
C ALA A 198 -10.22 0.82 3.12
N ALA A 199 -11.02 1.24 2.14
CA ALA A 199 -10.96 2.58 1.55
C ALA A 199 -11.22 3.70 2.57
N ALA A 200 -12.24 3.53 3.40
CA ALA A 200 -12.56 4.48 4.46
C ALA A 200 -11.43 4.58 5.51
N THR A 201 -10.90 3.43 5.93
CA THR A 201 -9.81 3.37 6.91
C THR A 201 -8.52 3.99 6.34
N HIS A 202 -8.21 3.72 5.07
CA HIS A 202 -7.07 4.31 4.36
C HIS A 202 -7.24 5.82 4.23
N GLY A 203 -8.39 6.30 3.74
CA GLY A 203 -8.66 7.73 3.62
C GLY A 203 -8.60 8.46 4.97
N PHE A 204 -9.14 7.86 6.03
CA PHE A 204 -9.09 8.39 7.38
C PHE A 204 -7.65 8.46 7.91
N PHE A 205 -6.85 7.42 7.70
CA PHE A 205 -5.43 7.44 8.03
C PHE A 205 -4.69 8.61 7.35
N ASN A 206 -4.96 8.86 6.07
CA ASN A 206 -4.35 9.99 5.35
C ASN A 206 -4.72 11.34 5.97
N VAL A 207 -5.98 11.52 6.39
CA VAL A 207 -6.40 12.73 7.12
C VAL A 207 -5.64 12.91 8.43
N LEU A 208 -5.48 11.83 9.20
CA LEU A 208 -4.75 11.88 10.47
C LEU A 208 -3.27 12.24 10.28
N THR A 209 -2.61 11.66 9.26
CA THR A 209 -1.17 11.83 9.05
C THR A 209 -0.78 13.25 8.65
N VAL A 210 -1.66 13.98 7.96
CA VAL A 210 -1.37 15.36 7.52
C VAL A 210 -1.71 16.41 8.56
N SER A 211 -2.43 16.05 9.62
CA SER A 211 -2.78 16.96 10.71
C SER A 211 -1.71 16.95 11.78
N ASP A 212 -1.10 18.10 12.08
CA ASP A 212 -0.11 18.20 13.16
C ASP A 212 -0.70 17.82 14.52
N THR A 213 -1.98 18.12 14.76
CA THR A 213 -2.69 17.79 16.00
C THR A 213 -3.04 16.31 16.11
N PHE A 214 -3.42 15.67 14.99
CA PHE A 214 -3.98 14.30 15.03
C PHE A 214 -3.00 13.22 14.55
N ARG A 215 -1.80 13.57 14.13
CA ARG A 215 -0.79 12.63 13.60
C ARG A 215 -0.50 11.46 14.54
N ILE A 216 -0.48 11.68 15.84
CA ILE A 216 -0.24 10.59 16.80
C ILE A 216 -1.33 9.50 16.72
N TYR A 217 -2.59 9.88 16.43
CA TYR A 217 -3.67 8.92 16.32
C TYR A 217 -3.55 8.03 15.08
N SER A 218 -2.82 8.47 14.03
CA SER A 218 -2.54 7.58 12.89
C SER A 218 -1.65 6.40 13.31
N ALA A 219 -0.66 6.62 14.18
CA ALA A 219 0.17 5.55 14.70
C ALA A 219 -0.63 4.59 15.61
N VAL A 220 -1.52 5.13 16.45
CA VAL A 220 -2.42 4.32 17.30
C VAL A 220 -3.36 3.49 16.43
N LEU A 221 -3.95 4.07 15.38
CA LEU A 221 -4.82 3.36 14.45
C LEU A 221 -4.08 2.17 13.80
N ILE A 222 -2.89 2.40 13.27
CA ILE A 222 -2.10 1.33 12.64
C ILE A 222 -1.70 0.26 13.66
N LEU A 223 -1.32 0.63 14.86
CA LEU A 223 -1.00 -0.34 15.90
C LEU A 223 -2.19 -1.25 16.22
N ILE A 224 -3.38 -0.67 16.40
CA ILE A 224 -4.61 -1.43 16.68
C ILE A 224 -4.93 -2.37 15.53
N LEU A 225 -4.92 -1.88 14.28
CA LEU A 225 -5.21 -2.69 13.10
C LEU A 225 -4.18 -3.80 12.89
N TRP A 226 -2.91 -3.52 13.15
CA TRP A 226 -1.85 -4.52 13.08
C TRP A 226 -2.01 -5.63 14.12
N LEU A 227 -2.37 -5.29 15.36
CA LEU A 227 -2.66 -6.29 16.39
C LEU A 227 -3.88 -7.15 16.03
N ILE A 228 -4.94 -6.55 15.45
CA ILE A 228 -6.09 -7.29 14.94
C ILE A 228 -5.65 -8.24 13.81
N LEU A 229 -4.84 -7.77 12.87
CA LEU A 229 -4.33 -8.57 11.77
C LEU A 229 -3.51 -9.77 12.25
N ILE A 230 -2.59 -9.57 13.21
CA ILE A 230 -1.82 -10.65 13.82
C ILE A 230 -2.75 -11.68 14.46
N TYR A 231 -3.73 -11.22 15.23
CA TYR A 231 -4.72 -12.10 15.87
C TYR A 231 -5.53 -12.92 14.85
N LEU A 232 -5.91 -12.32 13.72
CA LEU A 232 -6.62 -13.02 12.65
C LEU A 232 -5.75 -14.07 11.97
N LEU A 233 -4.47 -13.76 11.71
CA LEU A 233 -3.50 -14.69 11.13
C LEU A 233 -3.19 -15.88 12.05
N GLU A 234 -3.19 -15.68 13.36
CA GLU A 234 -2.96 -16.76 14.32
C GLU A 234 -4.17 -17.70 14.48
N LYS A 235 -5.37 -17.23 14.13
CA LYS A 235 -6.62 -18.01 14.16
C LYS A 235 -6.99 -18.71 12.85
N SER A 236 -6.40 -18.29 11.73
CA SER A 236 -6.58 -18.90 10.39
C SER A 236 -5.79 -20.21 10.27
#